data_4e68fc464a500dcefe3ebe9e3e4adbed
#
_entry.id   4e68fc464a500dcefe3ebe9e3e4adbed
#
_cell.length_a   1.000
_cell.length_b   1.000
_cell.length_c   1.000
_cell.angle_alpha   90.00
_cell.angle_beta   90.00
_cell.angle_gamma   90.00
#
_symmetry.space_group_name_H-M   'P 1'
#
loop_
_entity.id
_entity.type
_entity.pdbx_description
1 polymer ?
#
loop_
_entity_poly.entity_id
_entity_poly.type
_entity_poly.pdbx_seq_one_letter_code
_entity_poly.pdbx_strand_id
1 'polypeptide(L)'
;FSAAAKILLNTDMELAPTQRFNLTGVTLQRIDLNVESSDVTLRGYLEFYKDATTEGVRGGITLGINMGQRIGIDINADFGTYKTPTATVFNRPDWYSYFYVDGTVFLSSGIQIFSGLSLYGLGGGFYHHMEMTSSLPPSTAVASGGSTGRPSGVRYRPNFSNDLGLKF
;
A
#
# COMPACT_ATOMS: atom_id res chain seq x y z
N PHE A 1 -1.41 15.08 21.94
CA PHE A 1 -1.78 13.76 21.42
C PHE A 1 -3.12 13.86 20.68
N SER A 2 -3.19 13.45 19.45
CA SER A 2 -4.43 13.29 18.71
C SER A 2 -4.47 11.90 18.05
N ALA A 3 -5.65 11.28 17.99
CA ALA A 3 -5.87 10.04 17.28
C ALA A 3 -7.21 10.12 16.55
N ALA A 4 -7.23 9.70 15.28
CA ALA A 4 -8.43 9.64 14.47
C ALA A 4 -8.44 8.35 13.66
N ALA A 5 -9.62 7.75 13.56
CA ALA A 5 -9.88 6.64 12.64
C ALA A 5 -11.06 7.01 11.75
N LYS A 6 -10.97 6.71 10.46
CA LYS A 6 -12.02 6.92 9.48
C LYS A 6 -12.33 5.60 8.79
N ILE A 7 -13.60 5.24 8.75
CA ILE A 7 -14.08 4.03 8.08
C ILE A 7 -14.96 4.47 6.91
N LEU A 8 -14.65 3.97 5.71
CA LEU A 8 -15.46 4.17 4.51
C LEU A 8 -16.21 2.87 4.18
N LEU A 9 -17.50 3.01 3.99
CA LEU A 9 -18.38 1.92 3.63
C LEU A 9 -19.08 2.26 2.31
N ASN A 10 -19.22 1.26 1.45
CA ASN A 10 -20.17 1.31 0.33
C ASN A 10 -21.51 0.74 0.78
N THR A 11 -22.57 1.39 0.35
CA THR A 11 -23.93 0.91 0.56
C THR A 11 -24.61 0.72 -0.78
N ASP A 12 -25.06 -0.49 -1.04
CA ASP A 12 -25.85 -0.80 -2.22
C ASP A 12 -27.34 -0.65 -1.89
N MET A 13 -28.02 0.19 -2.67
CA MET A 13 -29.45 0.44 -2.52
C MET A 13 -30.17 0.15 -3.83
N GLU A 14 -31.25 -0.59 -3.76
CA GLU A 14 -32.16 -0.80 -4.89
C GLU A 14 -33.47 -0.10 -4.68
N LEU A 15 -34.03 0.49 -5.75
CA LEU A 15 -35.34 1.04 -5.75
C LEU A 15 -36.37 -0.10 -5.96
N ALA A 16 -37.10 -0.45 -4.91
CA ALA A 16 -38.15 -1.44 -5.01
C ALA A 16 -39.33 -0.93 -5.88
N PRO A 17 -40.12 -1.81 -6.50
CA PRO A 17 -41.26 -1.42 -7.32
C PRO A 17 -42.31 -0.55 -6.58
N THR A 18 -42.26 -0.54 -5.26
CA THR A 18 -43.13 0.27 -4.38
C THR A 18 -42.55 1.65 -4.08
N GLN A 19 -41.50 2.11 -4.80
CA GLN A 19 -40.77 3.37 -4.57
C GLN A 19 -40.10 3.47 -3.16
N ARG A 20 -39.75 2.36 -2.57
CA ARG A 20 -38.95 2.29 -1.34
C ARG A 20 -37.53 1.86 -1.64
N PHE A 21 -36.58 2.50 -0.98
CA PHE A 21 -35.18 2.07 -1.05
C PHE A 21 -34.97 0.87 -0.11
N ASN A 22 -34.44 -0.19 -0.66
CA ASN A 22 -33.95 -1.34 0.11
C ASN A 22 -32.45 -1.32 0.17
N LEU A 23 -31.89 -1.41 1.36
CA LEU A 23 -30.47 -1.62 1.55
C LEU A 23 -30.16 -3.09 1.21
N THR A 24 -29.43 -3.33 0.12
CA THR A 24 -29.09 -4.67 -0.36
C THR A 24 -27.72 -5.15 0.09
N GLY A 25 -26.85 -4.21 0.51
CA GLY A 25 -25.53 -4.57 1.01
C GLY A 25 -24.79 -3.40 1.68
N VAL A 26 -23.86 -3.76 2.53
CA VAL A 26 -22.86 -2.84 3.09
C VAL A 26 -21.51 -3.50 2.95
N THR A 27 -20.59 -2.83 2.28
CA THR A 27 -19.23 -3.35 2.05
C THR A 27 -18.21 -2.38 2.64
N LEU A 28 -17.27 -2.90 3.42
CA LEU A 28 -16.15 -2.13 3.92
C LEU A 28 -15.19 -1.83 2.76
N GLN A 29 -14.96 -0.55 2.50
CA GLN A 29 -14.02 -0.10 1.47
C GLN A 29 -12.66 0.22 2.03
N ARG A 30 -12.62 1.01 3.10
CA ARG A 30 -11.36 1.55 3.58
C ARG A 30 -11.41 1.89 5.06
N ILE A 31 -10.29 1.68 5.73
CA ILE A 31 -10.02 2.15 7.08
C ILE A 31 -8.77 3.03 7.00
N ASP A 32 -8.85 4.24 7.51
CA ASP A 32 -7.70 5.13 7.69
C ASP A 32 -7.45 5.33 9.18
N LEU A 33 -6.18 5.33 9.56
CA LEU A 33 -5.71 5.58 10.92
C LEU A 33 -4.73 6.76 10.91
N ASN A 34 -4.91 7.69 11.82
CA ASN A 34 -3.97 8.78 12.06
C ASN A 34 -3.79 8.99 13.56
N VAL A 35 -2.55 8.91 14.02
CA VAL A 35 -2.17 9.18 15.42
C VAL A 35 -0.99 10.14 15.40
N GLU A 36 -1.11 11.24 16.12
CA GLU A 36 -0.08 12.28 16.19
C GLU A 36 0.20 12.67 17.63
N SER A 37 1.47 12.68 17.98
CA SER A 37 2.01 13.23 19.22
C SER A 37 3.27 14.05 18.93
N SER A 38 3.89 14.66 19.94
CA SER A 38 5.15 15.38 19.81
C SER A 38 6.27 14.52 19.22
N ASP A 39 6.30 13.27 19.62
CA ASP A 39 7.44 12.37 19.37
C ASP A 39 7.13 11.28 18.35
N VAL A 40 5.86 11.02 18.09
CA VAL A 40 5.43 9.93 17.21
C VAL A 40 4.28 10.38 16.30
N THR A 41 4.42 10.07 15.03
CA THR A 41 3.34 10.17 14.04
C THR A 41 3.12 8.80 13.43
N LEU A 42 1.90 8.28 13.48
CA LEU A 42 1.51 7.03 12.83
C LEU A 42 0.36 7.31 11.89
N ARG A 43 0.54 7.00 10.62
CA ARG A 43 -0.52 7.04 9.61
C ARG A 43 -0.61 5.68 8.94
N GLY A 44 -1.82 5.22 8.72
CA GLY A 44 -2.05 3.95 8.06
C GLY A 44 -3.36 3.92 7.33
N TYR A 45 -3.45 3.03 6.36
CA TYR A 45 -4.70 2.72 5.70
C TYR A 45 -4.78 1.23 5.36
N LEU A 46 -6.00 0.73 5.27
CA LEU A 46 -6.34 -0.58 4.75
C LEU A 46 -7.52 -0.39 3.78
N GLU A 47 -7.38 -0.85 2.56
CA GLU A 47 -8.36 -0.70 1.50
C GLU A 47 -8.70 -2.05 0.89
N PHE A 48 -9.98 -2.35 0.81
CA PHE A 48 -10.51 -3.52 0.13
C PHE A 48 -10.95 -3.11 -1.26
N TYR A 49 -10.56 -3.86 -2.26
CA TYR A 49 -10.91 -3.57 -3.65
C TYR A 49 -11.42 -4.81 -4.35
N LYS A 50 -12.35 -4.59 -5.25
CA LYS A 50 -12.91 -5.60 -6.13
C LYS A 50 -13.35 -4.95 -7.43
N ASP A 51 -12.81 -5.43 -8.53
CA ASP A 51 -13.25 -5.08 -9.87
C ASP A 51 -13.47 -6.34 -10.72
N ALA A 52 -13.62 -6.20 -12.05
CA ALA A 52 -13.90 -7.33 -12.94
C ALA A 52 -12.75 -8.35 -13.03
N THR A 53 -11.53 -7.93 -12.73
CA THR A 53 -10.30 -8.71 -12.93
C THR A 53 -9.47 -8.89 -11.67
N THR A 54 -9.66 -8.04 -10.67
CA THR A 54 -8.87 -8.07 -9.44
C THR A 54 -9.75 -7.96 -8.21
N GLU A 55 -9.39 -8.68 -7.17
CA GLU A 55 -9.94 -8.49 -5.83
C GLU A 55 -8.87 -8.70 -4.78
N GLY A 56 -8.93 -7.93 -3.71
CA GLY A 56 -7.90 -8.03 -2.69
C GLY A 56 -7.97 -6.97 -1.61
N VAL A 57 -6.87 -6.89 -0.87
CA VAL A 57 -6.66 -5.91 0.18
C VAL A 57 -5.27 -5.30 0.04
N ARG A 58 -5.19 -3.97 0.12
CA ARG A 58 -3.93 -3.24 0.15
C ARG A 58 -3.88 -2.29 1.33
N GLY A 59 -2.70 -2.05 1.81
CA GLY A 59 -2.50 -1.17 2.94
C GLY A 59 -1.11 -0.59 3.00
N GLY A 60 -0.98 0.45 3.82
CA GLY A 60 0.29 1.08 4.10
C GLY A 60 0.32 1.65 5.49
N ILE A 61 1.51 1.68 6.07
CA ILE A 61 1.80 2.28 7.37
C ILE A 61 3.01 3.18 7.22
N THR A 62 2.86 4.43 7.67
CA THR A 62 3.95 5.39 7.81
C THR A 62 4.11 5.70 9.30
N LEU A 63 5.28 5.43 9.84
CA LEU A 63 5.65 5.74 11.20
C LEU A 63 6.79 6.78 11.20
N GLY A 64 6.58 7.89 11.88
CA GLY A 64 7.58 8.91 12.14
C GLY A 64 7.91 8.96 13.63
N ILE A 65 9.18 8.92 13.99
CA ILE A 65 9.68 9.01 15.37
C ILE A 65 10.64 10.18 15.46
N ASN A 66 10.39 11.10 16.39
CA ASN A 66 11.20 12.31 16.65
C ASN A 66 11.85 12.21 18.05
N MET A 67 12.89 11.41 18.19
CA MET A 67 13.64 11.24 19.44
C MET A 67 15.10 11.61 19.23
N GLY A 68 15.39 12.90 19.23
CA GLY A 68 16.73 13.44 18.95
C GLY A 68 17.10 13.46 17.46
N GLN A 69 16.78 12.43 16.72
CA GLN A 69 16.79 12.41 15.25
C GLN A 69 15.46 11.87 14.73
N ARG A 70 15.09 12.30 13.54
CA ARG A 70 13.87 11.83 12.91
C ARG A 70 14.10 10.51 12.17
N ILE A 71 13.35 9.49 12.56
CA ILE A 71 13.30 8.19 11.91
C ILE A 71 11.94 8.08 11.24
N GLY A 72 11.92 7.74 9.96
CA GLY A 72 10.71 7.42 9.22
C GLY A 72 10.72 5.95 8.80
N ILE A 73 9.59 5.29 8.91
CA ILE A 73 9.37 3.92 8.44
C ILE A 73 8.12 3.92 7.59
N ASP A 74 8.24 3.41 6.37
CA ASP A 74 7.12 3.21 5.47
C ASP A 74 7.02 1.73 5.10
N ILE A 75 5.85 1.14 5.24
CA ILE A 75 5.57 -0.24 4.84
C ILE A 75 4.32 -0.21 3.97
N ASN A 76 4.38 -0.90 2.84
CA ASN A 76 3.24 -1.06 1.93
C ASN A 76 3.08 -2.54 1.58
N ALA A 77 1.83 -2.97 1.47
CA ALA A 77 1.50 -4.33 1.07
C ALA A 77 0.23 -4.36 0.22
N ASP A 78 0.18 -5.34 -0.67
CA ASP A 78 -1.00 -5.65 -1.48
C ASP A 78 -1.10 -7.17 -1.62
N PHE A 79 -2.27 -7.71 -1.35
CA PHE A 79 -2.59 -9.13 -1.44
C PHE A 79 -3.88 -9.27 -2.22
N GLY A 80 -3.86 -10.05 -3.28
CA GLY A 80 -5.05 -10.19 -4.09
C GLY A 80 -5.05 -11.41 -4.98
N THR A 81 -6.12 -11.50 -5.75
CA THR A 81 -6.29 -12.45 -6.83
C THR A 81 -6.53 -11.70 -8.13
N TYR A 82 -6.00 -12.23 -9.21
CA TYR A 82 -6.14 -11.67 -10.55
C TYR A 82 -6.78 -12.68 -11.48
N LYS A 83 -7.79 -12.25 -12.22
CA LYS A 83 -8.43 -13.05 -13.27
C LYS A 83 -7.77 -12.77 -14.60
N THR A 84 -7.31 -13.81 -15.25
CA THR A 84 -6.69 -13.70 -16.58
C THR A 84 -7.76 -13.31 -17.62
N PRO A 85 -7.59 -12.21 -18.37
CA PRO A 85 -8.64 -11.74 -19.27
C PRO A 85 -8.94 -12.65 -20.47
N THR A 86 -8.11 -13.63 -20.74
CA THR A 86 -8.26 -14.52 -21.90
C THR A 86 -7.81 -15.94 -21.57
N ALA A 87 -8.75 -16.87 -21.64
CA ALA A 87 -8.51 -18.32 -21.50
C ALA A 87 -7.67 -18.94 -22.64
N THR A 88 -6.95 -18.16 -23.45
CA THR A 88 -6.24 -18.61 -24.65
C THR A 88 -4.77 -18.96 -24.42
N VAL A 89 -4.26 -18.80 -23.22
CA VAL A 89 -2.88 -19.20 -22.95
C VAL A 89 -2.92 -20.54 -22.21
N PHE A 90 -2.55 -21.60 -22.91
CA PHE A 90 -2.35 -22.94 -22.36
C PHE A 90 -1.58 -22.87 -21.03
N ASN A 91 -2.11 -23.52 -19.98
CA ASN A 91 -1.53 -23.65 -18.64
C ASN A 91 -1.55 -22.42 -17.72
N ARG A 92 -2.40 -21.44 -17.95
CA ARG A 92 -2.63 -20.40 -16.92
C ARG A 92 -3.94 -20.67 -16.19
N PRO A 93 -3.96 -20.61 -14.85
CA PRO A 93 -5.21 -20.67 -14.12
C PRO A 93 -6.07 -19.44 -14.44
N ASP A 94 -7.40 -19.59 -14.43
CA ASP A 94 -8.33 -18.46 -14.63
C ASP A 94 -8.13 -17.38 -13.57
N TRP A 95 -7.76 -17.80 -12.35
CA TRP A 95 -7.43 -16.94 -11.23
C TRP A 95 -6.09 -17.35 -10.63
N TYR A 96 -5.27 -16.38 -10.23
CA TYR A 96 -4.06 -16.62 -9.47
C TYR A 96 -3.88 -15.57 -8.37
N SER A 97 -3.28 -15.99 -7.27
CA SER A 97 -2.96 -15.10 -6.16
C SER A 97 -1.67 -14.35 -6.44
N TYR A 98 -1.63 -13.10 -6.02
CA TYR A 98 -0.45 -12.27 -6.06
C TYR A 98 -0.29 -11.49 -4.76
N PHE A 99 0.91 -11.09 -4.45
CA PHE A 99 1.16 -10.13 -3.37
C PHE A 99 2.48 -9.41 -3.56
N TYR A 100 2.59 -8.26 -2.92
CA TYR A 100 3.86 -7.63 -2.60
C TYR A 100 3.85 -7.08 -1.18
N VAL A 101 5.03 -6.99 -0.59
CA VAL A 101 5.31 -6.25 0.64
C VAL A 101 6.61 -5.51 0.41
N ASP A 102 6.61 -4.21 0.61
CA ASP A 102 7.81 -3.41 0.61
C ASP A 102 7.88 -2.48 1.82
N GLY A 103 9.10 -2.15 2.22
CA GLY A 103 9.34 -1.25 3.33
C GLY A 103 10.59 -0.42 3.12
N THR A 104 10.60 0.75 3.74
CA THR A 104 11.73 1.67 3.71
C THR A 104 11.88 2.32 5.08
N VAL A 105 13.12 2.43 5.53
CA VAL A 105 13.50 3.16 6.74
C VAL A 105 14.33 4.36 6.33
N PHE A 106 13.98 5.54 6.84
CA PHE A 106 14.67 6.80 6.60
C PHE A 106 15.25 7.34 7.91
N LEU A 107 16.43 7.91 7.83
CA LEU A 107 17.15 8.51 8.94
C LEU A 107 17.53 9.95 8.56
N SER A 108 16.99 10.95 9.24
CA SER A 108 17.23 12.36 8.89
C SER A 108 18.68 12.78 9.01
N SER A 109 19.39 12.24 9.99
CA SER A 109 20.81 12.56 10.23
C SER A 109 21.77 11.61 9.51
N GLY A 110 21.25 10.52 8.97
CA GLY A 110 22.08 9.43 8.42
C GLY A 110 22.89 8.69 9.47
N ILE A 111 23.44 7.57 9.07
CA ILE A 111 24.45 6.80 9.82
C ILE A 111 25.75 6.96 9.07
N GLN A 112 26.74 7.58 9.69
CA GLN A 112 28.07 7.69 9.07
C GLN A 112 28.75 6.32 9.07
N ILE A 113 29.07 5.82 7.89
CA ILE A 113 29.78 4.54 7.70
C ILE A 113 31.29 4.77 7.73
N PHE A 114 31.74 5.80 7.03
CA PHE A 114 33.12 6.30 7.08
C PHE A 114 33.17 7.77 6.62
N SER A 115 34.29 8.41 6.73
CA SER A 115 34.48 9.82 6.34
C SER A 115 34.04 10.06 4.89
N GLY A 116 32.99 10.88 4.71
CA GLY A 116 32.44 11.21 3.41
C GLY A 116 31.30 10.28 2.92
N LEU A 117 30.95 9.20 3.65
CA LEU A 117 29.83 8.35 3.32
C LEU A 117 28.87 8.18 4.51
N SER A 118 27.63 8.53 4.28
CA SER A 118 26.54 8.32 5.25
C SER A 118 25.35 7.60 4.61
N LEU A 119 24.72 6.72 5.36
CA LEU A 119 23.49 6.01 4.99
C LEU A 119 22.30 6.77 5.56
N TYR A 120 21.41 7.24 4.70
CA TYR A 120 20.20 7.99 5.08
C TYR A 120 18.93 7.15 5.05
N GLY A 121 19.00 5.95 4.55
CA GLY A 121 17.89 5.03 4.52
C GLY A 121 18.24 3.73 3.83
N LEU A 122 17.41 2.77 4.08
CA LEU A 122 17.44 1.48 3.39
C LEU A 122 16.01 1.00 3.19
N GLY A 123 15.81 0.25 2.14
CA GLY A 123 14.50 -0.30 1.84
C GLY A 123 14.64 -1.59 1.08
N GLY A 124 13.57 -2.36 1.10
CA GLY A 124 13.49 -3.60 0.37
C GLY A 124 12.09 -4.14 0.37
N GLY A 125 11.88 -5.17 -0.41
CA GLY A 125 10.58 -5.81 -0.51
C GLY A 125 10.66 -7.13 -1.25
N PHE A 126 9.55 -7.82 -1.24
CA PHE A 126 9.37 -9.06 -1.97
C PHE A 126 7.97 -9.10 -2.59
N TYR A 127 7.86 -9.80 -3.69
CA TYR A 127 6.62 -9.93 -4.44
C TYR A 127 6.50 -11.32 -5.07
N HIS A 128 5.28 -11.74 -5.28
CA HIS A 128 4.92 -13.01 -5.89
C HIS A 128 3.83 -12.79 -6.93
N HIS A 129 4.00 -13.40 -8.11
CA HIS A 129 3.14 -13.22 -9.27
C HIS A 129 2.89 -11.75 -9.63
N MET A 130 3.91 -10.93 -9.45
CA MET A 130 3.90 -9.51 -9.81
C MET A 130 5.17 -9.13 -10.55
N GLU A 131 5.11 -8.07 -11.30
CA GLU A 131 6.28 -7.44 -11.88
C GLU A 131 6.37 -5.97 -11.48
N MET A 132 7.56 -5.50 -11.34
CA MET A 132 7.87 -4.10 -11.07
C MET A 132 7.82 -3.30 -12.38
N THR A 133 6.91 -2.33 -12.47
CA THR A 133 6.66 -1.59 -13.71
C THR A 133 7.42 -0.28 -13.83
N SER A 134 7.83 0.31 -12.72
CA SER A 134 8.70 1.49 -12.69
C SER A 134 9.38 1.62 -11.34
N SER A 135 10.68 1.92 -11.37
CA SER A 135 11.38 2.50 -10.23
C SER A 135 11.37 4.01 -10.43
N LEU A 136 10.50 4.73 -9.74
CA LEU A 136 10.73 6.16 -9.58
C LEU A 136 11.94 6.32 -8.65
N PRO A 137 12.86 7.26 -8.89
CA PRO A 137 13.88 7.59 -7.91
C PRO A 137 13.19 7.88 -6.57
N PRO A 138 13.79 7.52 -5.44
CA PRO A 138 13.22 7.80 -4.15
C PRO A 138 12.84 9.29 -4.14
N SER A 139 11.54 9.53 -4.10
CA SER A 139 11.04 10.89 -4.12
C SER A 139 11.58 11.59 -2.89
N THR A 140 12.36 12.63 -3.09
CA THR A 140 12.72 13.62 -2.08
C THR A 140 11.51 14.40 -1.57
N ALA A 141 10.30 13.99 -1.89
CA ALA A 141 9.04 14.57 -1.44
C ALA A 141 8.72 14.22 0.02
N VAL A 142 9.66 14.48 0.92
CA VAL A 142 9.38 14.62 2.36
C VAL A 142 8.85 16.03 2.67
N ALA A 143 8.60 16.85 1.68
CA ALA A 143 8.16 18.22 1.86
C ALA A 143 6.79 18.45 1.23
N SER A 144 5.76 18.14 1.95
CA SER A 144 4.54 18.94 2.08
C SER A 144 3.38 18.05 2.50
N GLY A 145 2.77 18.41 3.60
CA GLY A 145 1.65 17.72 4.19
C GLY A 145 0.47 17.63 3.23
N GLY A 146 0.12 16.43 2.84
CA GLY A 146 -1.03 16.21 2.00
C GLY A 146 -0.84 15.04 1.03
N SER A 147 -0.16 14.00 1.43
CA SER A 147 0.01 12.84 0.57
C SER A 147 -0.92 11.72 0.97
N THR A 148 -1.86 11.42 0.13
CA THR A 148 -2.46 10.10 0.01
C THR A 148 -1.37 9.13 -0.44
N GLY A 149 -0.69 8.56 0.52
CA GLY A 149 0.28 7.53 0.57
C GLY A 149 0.51 6.63 -0.64
N ARG A 150 1.61 6.88 -1.30
CA ARG A 150 2.51 5.88 -1.86
C ARG A 150 3.93 6.42 -1.75
N PRO A 151 4.65 6.12 -0.66
CA PRO A 151 6.03 6.60 -0.49
C PRO A 151 7.04 5.85 -1.35
N SER A 152 6.80 4.62 -1.75
CA SER A 152 7.69 3.93 -2.67
C SER A 152 7.28 4.21 -4.11
N GLY A 153 8.14 4.83 -4.90
CA GLY A 153 7.94 5.08 -6.32
C GLY A 153 7.91 3.81 -7.19
N VAL A 154 7.80 2.65 -6.58
CA VAL A 154 7.70 1.36 -7.25
C VAL A 154 6.24 1.01 -7.44
N ARG A 155 5.89 0.70 -8.68
CA ARG A 155 4.57 0.20 -9.04
C ARG A 155 4.69 -1.27 -9.40
N TYR A 156 3.78 -2.04 -8.84
CA TYR A 156 3.64 -3.45 -9.16
C TYR A 156 2.38 -3.67 -9.97
N ARG A 157 2.42 -4.67 -10.85
CA ARG A 157 1.24 -5.19 -11.54
C ARG A 157 1.25 -6.71 -11.52
N PRO A 158 0.08 -7.37 -11.50
CA PRO A 158 0.00 -8.81 -11.55
C PRO A 158 0.69 -9.38 -12.79
N ASN A 159 1.56 -10.38 -12.60
CA ASN A 159 2.23 -11.13 -13.66
C ASN A 159 2.46 -12.56 -13.19
N PHE A 160 1.67 -13.48 -13.73
CA PHE A 160 1.74 -14.90 -13.36
C PHE A 160 3.11 -15.55 -13.59
N SER A 161 3.89 -15.05 -14.53
CA SER A 161 5.20 -15.64 -14.87
C SER A 161 6.29 -15.37 -13.85
N ASN A 162 6.06 -14.46 -12.89
CA ASN A 162 7.02 -14.09 -11.86
C ASN A 162 6.68 -14.81 -10.54
N ASP A 163 7.33 -15.95 -10.28
CA ASP A 163 7.07 -16.74 -9.08
C ASP A 163 7.44 -15.98 -7.81
N LEU A 164 8.64 -15.41 -7.76
CA LEU A 164 9.11 -14.62 -6.61
C LEU A 164 10.15 -13.59 -7.06
N GLY A 165 10.01 -12.37 -6.59
CA GLY A 165 10.99 -11.31 -6.79
C GLY A 165 11.38 -10.62 -5.49
N LEU A 166 12.61 -10.12 -5.47
CA LEU A 166 13.17 -9.33 -4.36
C LEU A 166 13.54 -7.94 -4.88
N LYS A 167 13.41 -6.95 -3.99
CA LYS A 167 13.82 -5.57 -4.20
C LYS A 167 14.72 -5.17 -3.04
N PHE A 168 15.80 -4.45 -3.36
CA PHE A 168 16.72 -3.84 -2.40
C PHE A 168 16.94 -2.38 -2.73
#